data_28d39f45e112d0e016d9a2c44b373d76
#
_entry.id   28d39f45e112d0e016d9a2c44b373d76
#
_cell.length_a   1.000
_cell.length_b   1.000
_cell.length_c   1.000
_cell.angle_alpha   90.00
_cell.angle_beta   90.00
_cell.angle_gamma   90.00
#
_symmetry.space_group_name_H-M   'P 1'
#
loop_
_entity.id
_entity.type
_entity.pdbx_description
1 polymer ?
#
loop_
_entity_poly.entity_id
_entity_poly.type
_entity_poly.pdbx_seq_one_letter_code
_entity_poly.pdbx_strand_id
1 'polypeptide(L)'
;MEPRERGFAHELAWGTTRLRGRLDGLLDAHVSRSLSELDGPVLELLRLGTYQIHYMDSVPAYAAVSATVDQVRVEAGARPTGFVNAVLRRVAADTAVPPEDMNSLLALTTWGSHPEWLVRRWLSRYDVIDVRRLVEHDNSQPPTSILPIGMTSKEALVRLAEEGVEASLAAEWSPCLRLADTSSVAS
;
A
#
# COMPACT_ATOMS: atom_id res chain seq x y z
N MET A 1 3.51 2.53 22.04
CA MET A 1 2.98 3.03 20.75
C MET A 1 1.47 2.93 20.84
N GLU A 2 0.79 4.06 20.70
CA GLU A 2 -0.66 4.15 20.74
C GLU A 2 -1.33 3.34 19.60
N PRO A 3 -2.59 2.86 19.77
CA PRO A 3 -3.27 2.10 18.72
C PRO A 3 -3.31 2.81 17.36
N ARG A 4 -3.54 4.12 17.36
CA ARG A 4 -3.55 4.95 16.14
C ARG A 4 -2.19 5.00 15.46
N GLU A 5 -1.12 5.10 16.22
CA GLU A 5 0.25 5.12 15.69
C GLU A 5 0.62 3.76 15.08
N ARG A 6 0.17 2.66 15.70
CA ARG A 6 0.37 1.31 15.15
C ARG A 6 -0.36 1.12 13.83
N GLY A 7 -1.62 1.58 13.74
CA GLY A 7 -2.40 1.55 12.51
C GLY A 7 -1.74 2.35 11.40
N PHE A 8 -1.27 3.56 11.70
CA PHE A 8 -0.53 4.39 10.76
C PHE A 8 0.76 3.72 10.25
N ALA A 9 1.58 3.21 11.16
CA ALA A 9 2.83 2.53 10.81
C ALA A 9 2.57 1.26 9.97
N HIS A 10 1.53 0.50 10.31
CA HIS A 10 1.11 -0.68 9.57
C HIS A 10 0.66 -0.32 8.15
N GLU A 11 -0.24 0.67 8.00
CA GLU A 11 -0.71 1.12 6.69
C GLU A 11 0.45 1.62 5.83
N LEU A 12 1.33 2.45 6.40
CA LEU A 12 2.50 2.98 5.70
C LEU A 12 3.43 1.86 5.22
N ALA A 13 3.77 0.90 6.07
CA ALA A 13 4.68 -0.20 5.74
C ALA A 13 4.08 -1.15 4.69
N TRP A 14 2.84 -1.60 4.89
CA TRP A 14 2.19 -2.54 3.99
C TRP A 14 1.79 -1.89 2.67
N GLY A 15 1.27 -0.68 2.71
CA GLY A 15 0.88 0.06 1.51
C GLY A 15 2.09 0.38 0.62
N THR A 16 3.18 0.86 1.20
CA THR A 16 4.43 1.13 0.46
C THR A 16 5.00 -0.14 -0.15
N THR A 17 4.98 -1.25 0.57
CA THR A 17 5.48 -2.54 0.07
C THR A 17 4.59 -3.07 -1.06
N ARG A 18 3.28 -3.02 -0.89
CA ARG A 18 2.28 -3.49 -1.88
C ARG A 18 2.36 -2.71 -3.17
N LEU A 19 2.47 -1.38 -3.10
CA LEU A 19 2.49 -0.50 -4.25
C LEU A 19 3.90 -0.12 -4.73
N ARG A 20 4.94 -0.85 -4.32
CA ARG A 20 6.34 -0.52 -4.61
C ARG A 20 6.61 -0.21 -6.08
N GLY A 21 6.15 -1.06 -7.01
CA GLY A 21 6.35 -0.85 -8.44
C GLY A 21 5.66 0.42 -8.96
N ARG A 22 4.47 0.72 -8.45
CA ARG A 22 3.73 1.95 -8.76
C ARG A 22 4.44 3.19 -8.23
N LEU A 23 4.93 3.13 -7.00
CA LEU A 23 5.70 4.22 -6.39
C LEU A 23 7.01 4.47 -7.14
N ASP A 24 7.68 3.42 -7.58
CA ASP A 24 8.88 3.54 -8.41
C ASP A 24 8.56 4.21 -9.75
N GLY A 25 7.46 3.84 -10.39
CA GLY A 25 7.02 4.50 -11.63
C GLY A 25 6.69 5.98 -11.47
N LEU A 26 6.06 6.35 -10.34
CA LEU A 26 5.79 7.75 -10.00
C LEU A 26 7.09 8.52 -9.72
N LEU A 27 8.02 7.93 -9.00
CA LEU A 27 9.31 8.55 -8.70
C LEU A 27 10.20 8.72 -9.93
N ASP A 28 10.21 7.74 -10.84
CA ASP A 28 11.07 7.74 -12.03
C ASP A 28 10.81 8.95 -12.94
N ALA A 29 9.57 9.43 -12.99
CA ALA A 29 9.21 10.65 -13.70
C ALA A 29 9.86 11.94 -13.13
N HIS A 30 10.32 11.92 -11.89
CA HIS A 30 10.82 13.11 -11.16
C HIS A 30 12.31 13.07 -10.83
N VAL A 31 13.01 11.97 -11.16
CA VAL A 31 14.45 11.82 -10.97
C VAL A 31 15.17 11.80 -12.31
N SER A 32 16.39 12.37 -12.35
CA SER A 32 17.18 12.47 -13.58
C SER A 32 18.15 11.29 -13.79
N ARG A 33 18.18 10.35 -12.84
CA ARG A 33 19.03 9.15 -12.85
C ARG A 33 18.19 7.92 -12.48
N SER A 34 18.68 6.75 -12.79
CA SER A 34 17.98 5.51 -12.41
C SER A 34 17.76 5.42 -10.90
N LEU A 35 16.57 4.95 -10.51
CA LEU A 35 16.28 4.69 -9.09
C LEU A 35 17.25 3.67 -8.47
N SER A 36 17.79 2.76 -9.27
CA SER A 36 18.78 1.77 -8.81
C SER A 36 20.14 2.37 -8.43
N GLU A 37 20.41 3.62 -8.84
CA GLU A 37 21.62 4.36 -8.49
C GLU A 37 21.49 5.18 -7.21
N LEU A 38 20.26 5.23 -6.64
CA LEU A 38 20.02 5.91 -5.38
C LEU A 38 20.48 5.03 -4.21
N ASP A 39 20.96 5.70 -3.16
CA ASP A 39 21.23 5.05 -1.89
C ASP A 39 19.95 4.36 -1.37
N GLY A 40 20.07 3.10 -0.92
CA GLY A 40 18.94 2.29 -0.50
C GLY A 40 18.02 2.98 0.52
N PRO A 41 18.54 3.48 1.65
CA PRO A 41 17.73 4.24 2.61
C PRO A 41 17.02 5.46 2.01
N VAL A 42 17.67 6.19 1.10
CA VAL A 42 17.06 7.35 0.43
C VAL A 42 15.92 6.93 -0.46
N LEU A 43 16.07 5.84 -1.23
CA LEU A 43 15.02 5.32 -2.10
C LEU A 43 13.81 4.84 -1.29
N GLU A 44 14.04 4.09 -0.21
CA GLU A 44 12.92 3.62 0.64
C GLU A 44 12.18 4.81 1.28
N LEU A 45 12.87 5.84 1.73
CA LEU A 45 12.24 7.05 2.26
C LEU A 45 11.48 7.85 1.19
N LEU A 46 11.99 7.90 -0.04
CA LEU A 46 11.25 8.48 -1.17
C LEU A 46 9.94 7.71 -1.44
N ARG A 47 9.96 6.37 -1.41
CA ARG A 47 8.77 5.53 -1.54
C ARG A 47 7.75 5.81 -0.43
N LEU A 48 8.20 5.84 0.82
CA LEU A 48 7.36 6.17 1.98
C LEU A 48 6.72 7.56 1.87
N GLY A 49 7.50 8.57 1.47
CA GLY A 49 6.99 9.92 1.24
C GLY A 49 5.97 9.99 0.10
N THR A 50 6.25 9.32 -1.01
CA THR A 50 5.35 9.24 -2.16
C THR A 50 4.03 8.52 -1.80
N TYR A 51 4.11 7.43 -1.02
CA TYR A 51 2.91 6.73 -0.54
C TYR A 51 2.04 7.63 0.33
N GLN A 52 2.64 8.35 1.29
CA GLN A 52 1.90 9.29 2.14
C GLN A 52 1.21 10.38 1.32
N ILE A 53 1.89 10.93 0.31
CA ILE A 53 1.36 12.02 -0.53
C ILE A 53 0.14 11.57 -1.34
N HIS A 54 0.15 10.37 -1.92
CA HIS A 54 -0.87 9.94 -2.89
C HIS A 54 -1.92 8.98 -2.33
N TYR A 55 -1.65 8.31 -1.20
CA TYR A 55 -2.49 7.22 -0.71
C TYR A 55 -2.90 7.35 0.77
N MET A 56 -2.49 8.41 1.46
CA MET A 56 -2.88 8.65 2.85
C MET A 56 -3.59 9.99 2.99
N ASP A 57 -4.90 10.01 2.75
CA ASP A 57 -5.74 11.23 2.80
C ASP A 57 -5.64 12.00 4.14
N SER A 58 -5.32 11.29 5.22
CA SER A 58 -5.14 11.88 6.55
C SER A 58 -3.83 12.65 6.72
N VAL A 59 -2.91 12.58 5.74
CA VAL A 59 -1.59 13.21 5.79
C VAL A 59 -1.51 14.33 4.76
N PRO A 60 -1.45 15.60 5.16
CA PRO A 60 -1.21 16.69 4.21
C PRO A 60 0.13 16.53 3.50
N ALA A 61 0.17 16.76 2.19
CA ALA A 61 1.37 16.55 1.38
C ALA A 61 2.60 17.31 1.91
N TYR A 62 2.43 18.55 2.40
CA TYR A 62 3.53 19.30 2.98
C TYR A 62 4.11 18.64 4.25
N ALA A 63 3.26 18.00 5.05
CA ALA A 63 3.67 17.29 6.26
C ALA A 63 4.43 16.00 5.90
N ALA A 64 3.95 15.25 4.90
CA ALA A 64 4.65 14.07 4.36
C ALA A 64 6.05 14.43 3.86
N VAL A 65 6.17 15.53 3.09
CA VAL A 65 7.46 16.03 2.59
C VAL A 65 8.40 16.38 3.75
N SER A 66 7.94 17.19 4.72
CA SER A 66 8.75 17.63 5.85
C SER A 66 9.24 16.44 6.68
N ALA A 67 8.33 15.56 7.10
CA ALA A 67 8.66 14.39 7.90
C ALA A 67 9.66 13.45 7.19
N THR A 68 9.48 13.23 5.89
CA THR A 68 10.39 12.41 5.10
C THR A 68 11.79 13.04 5.01
N VAL A 69 11.88 14.34 4.79
CA VAL A 69 13.18 15.06 4.73
C VAL A 69 13.90 15.00 6.08
N ASP A 70 13.16 15.12 7.19
CA ASP A 70 13.75 15.01 8.53
C ASP A 70 14.25 13.57 8.79
N GLN A 71 13.49 12.55 8.37
CA GLN A 71 13.93 11.16 8.47
C GLN A 71 15.17 10.88 7.60
N VAL A 72 15.22 11.42 6.38
CA VAL A 72 16.44 11.33 5.53
C VAL A 72 17.65 11.93 6.21
N ARG A 73 17.49 13.05 6.92
CA ARG A 73 18.60 13.66 7.67
C ARG A 73 19.14 12.74 8.75
N VAL A 74 18.26 11.98 9.40
CA VAL A 74 18.64 11.02 10.45
C VAL A 74 19.31 9.78 9.85
N GLU A 75 18.74 9.19 8.82
CA GLU A 75 19.15 7.88 8.28
C GLU A 75 20.30 7.97 7.26
N ALA A 76 20.35 9.04 6.46
CA ALA A 76 21.29 9.21 5.34
C ALA A 76 22.13 10.50 5.42
N GLY A 77 21.95 11.29 6.48
CA GLY A 77 22.65 12.56 6.69
C GLY A 77 22.04 13.73 5.92
N ALA A 78 22.67 14.90 6.06
CA ALA A 78 22.14 16.15 5.52
C ALA A 78 22.26 16.26 3.99
N ARG A 79 23.23 15.57 3.37
CA ARG A 79 23.55 15.73 1.95
C ARG A 79 22.38 15.43 1.00
N PRO A 80 21.60 14.34 1.14
CA PRO A 80 20.50 14.03 0.24
C PRO A 80 19.19 14.78 0.52
N THR A 81 19.08 15.54 1.62
CA THR A 81 17.82 16.19 2.03
C THR A 81 17.25 17.16 0.99
N GLY A 82 18.12 17.97 0.35
CA GLY A 82 17.73 18.90 -0.70
C GLY A 82 17.17 18.20 -1.94
N PHE A 83 17.79 17.09 -2.33
CA PHE A 83 17.33 16.24 -3.43
C PHE A 83 15.95 15.63 -3.11
N VAL A 84 15.80 15.00 -1.95
CA VAL A 84 14.54 14.39 -1.52
C VAL A 84 13.41 15.41 -1.45
N ASN A 85 13.66 16.58 -0.86
CA ASN A 85 12.69 17.67 -0.82
C ASN A 85 12.24 18.11 -2.21
N ALA A 86 13.18 18.26 -3.16
CA ALA A 86 12.86 18.65 -4.53
C ALA A 86 12.06 17.60 -5.27
N VAL A 87 12.40 16.31 -5.12
CA VAL A 87 11.65 15.19 -5.73
C VAL A 87 10.24 15.13 -5.16
N LEU A 88 10.07 15.05 -3.83
CA LEU A 88 8.75 14.90 -3.21
C LEU A 88 7.83 16.11 -3.45
N ARG A 89 8.37 17.31 -3.58
CA ARG A 89 7.57 18.48 -3.96
C ARG A 89 7.02 18.39 -5.40
N ARG A 90 7.79 17.80 -6.34
CA ARG A 90 7.28 17.53 -7.70
C ARG A 90 6.24 16.44 -7.67
N VAL A 91 6.49 15.35 -6.95
CA VAL A 91 5.50 14.27 -6.73
C VAL A 91 4.20 14.84 -6.14
N ALA A 92 4.28 15.75 -5.16
CA ALA A 92 3.10 16.37 -4.56
C ALA A 92 2.34 17.34 -5.50
N ALA A 93 3.01 17.86 -6.52
CA ALA A 93 2.38 18.74 -7.52
C ALA A 93 1.72 17.94 -8.66
N ASP A 94 2.07 16.67 -8.82
CA ASP A 94 1.51 15.78 -9.84
C ASP A 94 0.33 14.95 -9.30
N THR A 95 -0.48 14.47 -10.24
CA THR A 95 -1.56 13.54 -9.95
C THR A 95 -1.13 12.13 -10.36
N ALA A 96 -1.25 11.17 -9.45
CA ALA A 96 -1.02 9.76 -9.76
C ALA A 96 -2.13 9.24 -10.70
N VAL A 97 -1.87 9.26 -12.01
CA VAL A 97 -2.82 8.83 -13.04
C VAL A 97 -2.44 7.44 -13.55
N PRO A 98 -3.39 6.49 -13.63
CA PRO A 98 -3.12 5.19 -14.24
C PRO A 98 -2.74 5.33 -15.71
N PRO A 99 -1.91 4.42 -16.26
CA PRO A 99 -1.62 4.34 -17.68
C PRO A 99 -2.90 4.19 -18.50
N GLU A 100 -2.92 4.77 -19.71
CA GLU A 100 -4.06 4.68 -20.62
C GLU A 100 -4.41 3.23 -20.97
N ASP A 101 -3.40 2.41 -21.25
CA ASP A 101 -3.57 0.97 -21.47
C ASP A 101 -3.18 0.16 -20.23
N MET A 102 -4.18 -0.09 -19.39
CA MET A 102 -4.01 -0.93 -18.18
C MET A 102 -3.85 -2.43 -18.49
N ASN A 103 -3.99 -2.86 -19.73
CA ASN A 103 -3.81 -4.26 -20.12
C ASN A 103 -2.38 -4.54 -20.64
N SER A 104 -1.56 -3.52 -20.80
CA SER A 104 -0.16 -3.72 -21.19
C SER A 104 0.65 -4.41 -20.09
N LEU A 105 1.62 -5.23 -20.50
CA LEU A 105 2.53 -5.86 -19.53
C LEU A 105 3.23 -4.82 -18.65
N LEU A 106 3.62 -3.69 -19.24
CA LEU A 106 4.25 -2.59 -18.50
C LEU A 106 3.31 -2.03 -17.42
N ALA A 107 2.05 -1.77 -17.74
CA ALA A 107 1.08 -1.27 -16.77
C ALA A 107 0.82 -2.28 -15.65
N LEU A 108 0.67 -3.55 -15.97
CA LEU A 108 0.46 -4.63 -14.99
C LEU A 108 1.65 -4.80 -14.03
N THR A 109 2.88 -4.53 -14.50
CA THR A 109 4.08 -4.66 -13.70
C THR A 109 4.42 -3.39 -12.91
N THR A 110 4.27 -2.22 -13.49
CA THR A 110 4.59 -0.93 -12.85
C THR A 110 3.40 -0.43 -12.03
N TRP A 111 2.32 -0.01 -12.68
CA TRP A 111 1.12 0.48 -12.00
C TRP A 111 0.42 -0.62 -11.16
N GLY A 112 0.37 -1.84 -11.70
CA GLY A 112 -0.09 -3.03 -11.00
C GLY A 112 0.85 -3.53 -9.91
N SER A 113 2.09 -3.05 -9.89
CA SER A 113 3.06 -3.33 -8.80
C SER A 113 3.39 -4.82 -8.60
N HIS A 114 3.36 -5.61 -9.67
CA HIS A 114 3.65 -7.03 -9.63
C HIS A 114 4.93 -7.37 -10.41
N PRO A 115 5.74 -8.34 -9.94
CA PRO A 115 6.93 -8.76 -10.66
C PRO A 115 6.61 -9.29 -12.07
N GLU A 116 7.39 -8.92 -13.08
CA GLU A 116 7.14 -9.27 -14.48
C GLU A 116 7.01 -10.79 -14.68
N TRP A 117 7.87 -11.59 -14.02
CA TRP A 117 7.81 -13.06 -14.13
C TRP A 117 6.45 -13.61 -13.65
N LEU A 118 5.83 -13.01 -12.66
CA LEU A 118 4.54 -13.42 -12.11
C LEU A 118 3.41 -13.05 -13.07
N VAL A 119 3.40 -11.80 -13.56
CA VAL A 119 2.44 -11.33 -14.57
C VAL A 119 2.49 -12.18 -15.83
N ARG A 120 3.70 -12.47 -16.35
CA ARG A 120 3.87 -13.35 -17.51
C ARG A 120 3.35 -14.76 -17.26
N ARG A 121 3.56 -15.30 -16.05
CA ARG A 121 3.02 -16.61 -15.65
C ARG A 121 1.49 -16.62 -15.61
N TRP A 122 0.87 -15.56 -15.15
CA TRP A 122 -0.59 -15.44 -15.17
C TRP A 122 -1.14 -15.30 -16.59
N LEU A 123 -0.54 -14.44 -17.41
CA LEU A 123 -0.91 -14.25 -18.81
C LEU A 123 -0.74 -15.53 -19.67
N SER A 124 0.07 -16.49 -19.25
CA SER A 124 0.17 -17.78 -19.93
C SER A 124 -1.00 -18.74 -19.62
N ARG A 125 -1.87 -18.39 -18.66
CA ARG A 125 -2.98 -19.25 -18.19
C ARG A 125 -4.35 -18.59 -18.24
N TYR A 126 -4.38 -17.27 -18.15
CA TYR A 126 -5.59 -16.45 -18.06
C TYR A 126 -5.55 -15.36 -19.12
N ASP A 127 -6.71 -14.86 -19.51
CA ASP A 127 -6.74 -13.69 -20.38
C ASP A 127 -6.30 -12.41 -19.63
N VAL A 128 -5.98 -11.37 -20.39
CA VAL A 128 -5.43 -10.12 -19.84
C VAL A 128 -6.42 -9.39 -18.92
N ILE A 129 -7.72 -9.54 -19.16
CA ILE A 129 -8.74 -8.89 -18.33
C ILE A 129 -8.80 -9.53 -16.95
N ASP A 130 -8.73 -10.86 -16.89
CA ASP A 130 -8.71 -11.60 -15.63
C ASP A 130 -7.41 -11.35 -14.87
N VAL A 131 -6.26 -11.28 -15.57
CA VAL A 131 -4.97 -10.92 -14.93
C VAL A 131 -5.05 -9.50 -14.36
N ARG A 132 -5.63 -8.55 -15.09
CA ARG A 132 -5.82 -7.18 -14.57
C ARG A 132 -6.69 -7.16 -13.31
N ARG A 133 -7.82 -7.87 -13.32
CA ARG A 133 -8.70 -7.99 -12.14
C ARG A 133 -7.99 -8.61 -10.95
N LEU A 134 -7.15 -9.64 -11.19
CA LEU A 134 -6.34 -10.26 -10.14
C LEU A 134 -5.35 -9.26 -9.54
N VAL A 135 -4.62 -8.51 -10.38
CA VAL A 135 -3.68 -7.47 -9.97
C VAL A 135 -4.39 -6.35 -9.17
N GLU A 136 -5.56 -5.91 -9.62
CA GLU A 136 -6.36 -4.91 -8.93
C GLU A 136 -6.84 -5.42 -7.56
N HIS A 137 -7.28 -6.67 -7.49
CA HIS A 137 -7.69 -7.32 -6.25
C HIS A 137 -6.53 -7.45 -5.25
N ASP A 138 -5.38 -7.90 -5.69
CA ASP A 138 -4.19 -8.08 -4.84
C ASP A 138 -3.65 -6.74 -4.30
N ASN A 139 -3.89 -5.64 -5.03
CA ASN A 139 -3.55 -4.30 -4.58
C ASN A 139 -4.62 -3.65 -3.68
N SER A 140 -5.80 -4.25 -3.55
CA SER A 140 -6.82 -3.78 -2.63
C SER A 140 -6.42 -4.06 -1.18
N GLN A 141 -6.92 -3.26 -0.25
CA GLN A 141 -6.72 -3.51 1.17
C GLN A 141 -7.49 -4.78 1.57
N PRO A 142 -6.82 -5.83 2.08
CA PRO A 142 -7.51 -7.06 2.44
C PRO A 142 -8.42 -6.82 3.65
N PRO A 143 -9.65 -7.36 3.65
CA PRO A 143 -10.51 -7.31 4.82
C PRO A 143 -9.90 -8.13 5.96
N THR A 144 -9.98 -7.62 7.18
CA THR A 144 -9.58 -8.41 8.35
C THR A 144 -10.53 -9.59 8.51
N SER A 145 -9.95 -10.78 8.54
CA SER A 145 -10.70 -12.01 8.75
C SER A 145 -10.18 -12.75 9.98
N ILE A 146 -11.09 -13.30 10.77
CA ILE A 146 -10.78 -14.08 11.97
C ILE A 146 -11.36 -15.49 11.83
N LEU A 147 -10.62 -16.47 12.35
CA LEU A 147 -11.09 -17.84 12.47
C LEU A 147 -11.43 -18.12 13.93
N PRO A 148 -12.69 -18.37 14.30
CA PRO A 148 -13.06 -18.75 15.66
C PRO A 148 -12.45 -20.10 16.02
N ILE A 149 -11.86 -20.20 17.21
CA ILE A 149 -11.28 -21.44 17.73
C ILE A 149 -12.06 -21.84 18.98
N GLY A 150 -12.52 -23.11 19.05
CA GLY A 150 -13.27 -23.63 20.18
C GLY A 150 -14.74 -23.20 20.26
N MET A 151 -15.25 -22.55 19.20
CA MET A 151 -16.66 -22.18 19.05
C MET A 151 -17.07 -22.16 17.58
N THR A 152 -18.35 -22.18 17.31
CA THR A 152 -18.88 -22.04 15.93
C THR A 152 -18.83 -20.58 15.46
N SER A 153 -18.84 -20.39 14.14
CA SER A 153 -18.92 -19.04 13.55
C SER A 153 -20.16 -18.27 13.98
N LYS A 154 -21.29 -18.98 14.21
CA LYS A 154 -22.54 -18.36 14.70
C LYS A 154 -22.41 -17.85 16.14
N GLU A 155 -21.80 -18.64 17.02
CA GLU A 155 -21.53 -18.23 18.41
C GLU A 155 -20.56 -17.06 18.46
N ALA A 156 -19.53 -17.08 17.60
CA ALA A 156 -18.57 -15.99 17.51
C ALA A 156 -19.22 -14.69 17.00
N LEU A 157 -20.14 -14.77 16.01
CA LEU A 157 -20.87 -13.59 15.53
C LEU A 157 -21.73 -12.96 16.64
N VAL A 158 -22.40 -13.79 17.45
CA VAL A 158 -23.21 -13.28 18.58
C VAL A 158 -22.33 -12.56 19.59
N ARG A 159 -21.19 -13.15 19.99
CA ARG A 159 -20.27 -12.54 20.94
C ARG A 159 -19.66 -11.23 20.42
N LEU A 160 -19.25 -11.19 19.14
CA LEU A 160 -18.72 -9.97 18.52
C LEU A 160 -19.79 -8.86 18.51
N ALA A 161 -21.04 -9.21 18.20
CA ALA A 161 -22.15 -8.25 18.22
C ALA A 161 -22.44 -7.72 19.64
N GLU A 162 -22.32 -8.56 20.67
CA GLU A 162 -22.43 -8.15 22.09
C GLU A 162 -21.30 -7.17 22.50
N GLU A 163 -20.11 -7.32 21.91
CA GLU A 163 -18.96 -6.42 22.09
C GLU A 163 -18.99 -5.20 21.16
N GLY A 164 -20.03 -5.03 20.34
CA GLY A 164 -20.19 -3.92 19.41
C GLY A 164 -19.33 -4.02 18.15
N VAL A 165 -18.77 -5.21 17.86
CA VAL A 165 -17.96 -5.48 16.68
C VAL A 165 -18.84 -6.01 15.55
N GLU A 166 -18.93 -5.28 14.44
CA GLU A 166 -19.65 -5.73 13.26
C GLU A 166 -18.83 -6.77 12.48
N ALA A 167 -19.42 -7.95 12.27
CA ALA A 167 -18.80 -9.05 11.55
C ALA A 167 -19.82 -9.80 10.69
N SER A 168 -19.35 -10.46 9.64
CA SER A 168 -20.14 -11.33 8.78
C SER A 168 -19.36 -12.60 8.43
N LEU A 169 -20.03 -13.63 7.90
CA LEU A 169 -19.31 -14.77 7.32
C LEU A 169 -18.48 -14.31 6.12
N ALA A 170 -17.22 -14.72 6.04
CA ALA A 170 -16.35 -14.40 4.90
C ALA A 170 -16.88 -15.01 3.59
N ALA A 171 -17.49 -16.22 3.67
CA ALA A 171 -18.23 -16.88 2.61
C ALA A 171 -19.18 -17.94 3.25
N GLU A 172 -20.22 -18.37 2.52
CA GLU A 172 -21.18 -19.36 3.03
C GLU A 172 -20.53 -20.68 3.47
N TRP A 173 -19.47 -21.07 2.79
CA TRP A 173 -18.73 -22.33 3.05
C TRP A 173 -17.52 -22.14 4.00
N SER A 174 -17.22 -20.90 4.40
CA SER A 174 -16.03 -20.58 5.19
C SER A 174 -16.38 -20.46 6.69
N PRO A 175 -15.60 -21.07 7.58
CA PRO A 175 -15.74 -20.82 9.02
C PRO A 175 -15.19 -19.46 9.46
N CYS A 176 -14.51 -18.74 8.56
CA CYS A 176 -13.92 -17.42 8.87
C CYS A 176 -14.98 -16.32 8.90
N LEU A 177 -14.79 -15.38 9.80
CA LEU A 177 -15.58 -14.15 9.88
C LEU A 177 -14.79 -13.00 9.31
N ARG A 178 -15.45 -12.12 8.55
CA ARG A 178 -14.92 -10.85 8.07
C ARG A 178 -15.40 -9.74 8.99
N LEU A 179 -14.49 -8.92 9.46
CA LEU A 179 -14.82 -7.74 10.25
C LEU A 179 -15.13 -6.55 9.32
N ALA A 180 -16.17 -5.79 9.65
CA ALA A 180 -16.61 -4.63 8.87
C ALA A 180 -15.64 -3.45 9.04
N ASP A 181 -15.12 -3.26 10.26
CA ASP A 181 -14.13 -2.22 10.58
C ASP A 181 -13.09 -2.78 11.55
N THR A 182 -11.82 -2.49 11.30
CA THR A 182 -10.71 -2.91 12.15
C THR A 182 -10.37 -1.90 13.25
N SER A 183 -10.96 -0.72 13.22
CA SER A 183 -10.72 0.32 14.24
C SER A 183 -11.24 -0.07 15.63
N SER A 184 -12.24 -0.94 15.71
CA SER A 184 -12.86 -1.40 16.95
C SER A 184 -12.14 -2.58 17.64
N VAL A 185 -11.21 -3.26 16.96
CA VAL A 185 -10.49 -4.44 17.49
C VAL A 185 -9.21 -4.06 18.25
N ALA A 186 -8.84 -2.79 18.25
CA ALA A 186 -7.59 -2.27 18.84
C ALA A 186 -7.78 -1.63 20.23
N SER A 187 -8.95 -1.77 20.85
CA SER A 187 -9.23 -1.28 22.22
C SER A 187 -9.03 -2.35 23.29
#